data_42531f77c1396b26ee2469d80b57a0d1
#
_entry.id   42531f77c1396b26ee2469d80b57a0d1
#
_cell.length_a   1.000
_cell.length_b   1.000
_cell.length_c   1.000
_cell.angle_alpha   90.00
_cell.angle_beta   90.00
_cell.angle_gamma   90.00
#
_symmetry.space_group_name_H-M   'P 1'
#
loop_
_entity.id
_entity.type
_entity.pdbx_description
1 polymer ?
#
loop_
_entity_poly.entity_id
_entity_poly.type
_entity_poly.pdbx_seq_one_letter_code
_entity_poly.pdbx_strand_id
1 'polypeptide(L)'
;MKQLSLNIGLLDGFEFASFYPVPENQEIVALLQTDFWRVFPQIFLAGELGSGKSHLLQATCYRIQEQGFNASYISLRQLERYGVRVLEGLDHQPVVFMLDDIDLVIGDLVWETALMHLLNRCRAHQQSVVLSGQFDPHELACNLPDLASRLVWGPTFSLKALSAQQALDVFKRRAKQRGLDIPDAVLAHISKRFAPNIQTLMQILDKLDRASLDKGRKITRQLIQEIFPPTG
;
A
#
# COMPACT_ATOMS: atom_id res chain seq x y z
N MET A 1 26.56 -0.15 -18.50
CA MET A 1 25.10 -0.40 -18.53
C MET A 1 24.49 0.61 -17.58
N LYS A 2 23.56 1.48 -18.03
CA LYS A 2 22.89 2.45 -17.16
C LYS A 2 21.99 1.70 -16.20
N GLN A 3 22.29 1.82 -14.91
CA GLN A 3 21.50 1.34 -13.80
C GLN A 3 20.15 2.06 -13.86
N LEU A 4 19.09 1.32 -14.18
CA LEU A 4 17.73 1.78 -13.94
C LEU A 4 17.54 1.74 -12.41
N SER A 5 17.74 2.88 -11.76
CA SER A 5 17.18 3.09 -10.44
C SER A 5 15.66 3.05 -10.61
N LEU A 6 15.07 1.86 -10.41
CA LEU A 6 13.63 1.72 -10.28
C LEU A 6 13.20 2.37 -8.95
N ASN A 7 13.26 3.71 -8.90
CA ASN A 7 12.36 4.46 -8.05
C ASN A 7 10.96 4.30 -8.67
N ILE A 8 10.36 3.13 -8.44
CA ILE A 8 8.92 2.95 -8.63
C ILE A 8 8.31 3.87 -7.58
N GLY A 9 7.91 5.07 -8.03
CA GLY A 9 7.70 6.26 -7.24
C GLY A 9 6.95 6.00 -5.95
N LEU A 10 7.60 6.31 -4.85
CA LEU A 10 6.88 6.63 -3.62
C LEU A 10 5.93 7.77 -3.99
N LEU A 11 4.64 7.53 -3.89
CA LEU A 11 3.64 8.53 -4.17
C LEU A 11 3.64 9.55 -3.02
N ASP A 12 3.67 10.83 -3.34
CA ASP A 12 3.56 11.90 -2.34
C ASP A 12 2.34 11.68 -1.44
N GLY A 13 2.53 11.84 -0.13
CA GLY A 13 1.45 11.73 0.85
C GLY A 13 1.27 10.37 1.53
N PHE A 14 2.17 9.40 1.27
CA PHE A 14 2.22 8.15 2.02
C PHE A 14 3.26 8.24 3.15
N GLU A 15 2.90 8.95 4.21
CA GLU A 15 3.69 9.09 5.43
C GLU A 15 2.93 8.52 6.61
N PHE A 16 3.62 8.13 7.69
CA PHE A 16 2.97 7.71 8.93
C PHE A 16 2.05 8.79 9.52
N ALA A 17 2.43 10.06 9.41
CA ALA A 17 1.60 11.20 9.85
C ALA A 17 0.25 11.27 9.12
N SER A 18 0.17 10.72 7.95
CA SER A 18 -1.02 10.67 7.11
C SER A 18 -1.80 9.36 7.23
N PHE A 19 -1.28 8.35 7.89
CA PHE A 19 -1.99 7.12 8.19
C PHE A 19 -2.98 7.33 9.35
N TYR A 20 -4.15 6.72 9.25
CA TYR A 20 -5.15 6.72 10.33
C TYR A 20 -5.17 5.33 10.98
N PRO A 21 -4.51 5.16 12.12
CA PRO A 21 -4.47 3.85 12.78
C PRO A 21 -5.79 3.60 13.51
N VAL A 22 -6.44 2.47 13.19
CA VAL A 22 -7.45 1.92 14.08
C VAL A 22 -6.77 1.23 15.28
N PRO A 23 -7.45 1.07 16.42
CA PRO A 23 -6.83 0.49 17.62
C PRO A 23 -6.13 -0.84 17.35
N GLU A 24 -6.72 -1.71 16.55
CA GLU A 24 -6.20 -3.03 16.20
C GLU A 24 -4.91 -2.99 15.38
N ASN A 25 -4.63 -1.88 14.71
CA ASN A 25 -3.45 -1.71 13.87
C ASN A 25 -2.30 -0.99 14.59
N GLN A 26 -2.50 -0.53 15.83
CA GLN A 26 -1.50 0.30 16.55
C GLN A 26 -0.18 -0.44 16.77
N GLU A 27 -0.22 -1.73 17.09
CA GLU A 27 0.98 -2.54 17.34
C GLU A 27 1.90 -2.57 16.12
N ILE A 28 1.35 -2.94 14.96
CA ILE A 28 2.15 -3.02 13.73
C ILE A 28 2.60 -1.64 13.26
N VAL A 29 1.78 -0.60 13.41
CA VAL A 29 2.17 0.78 13.08
C VAL A 29 3.34 1.21 13.95
N ALA A 30 3.30 0.95 15.27
CA ALA A 30 4.39 1.25 16.17
C ALA A 30 5.66 0.46 15.83
N LEU A 31 5.53 -0.84 15.52
CA LEU A 31 6.65 -1.68 15.10
C LEU A 31 7.34 -1.14 13.84
N LEU A 32 6.57 -0.80 12.80
CA LEU A 32 7.12 -0.28 11.54
C LEU A 32 7.78 1.11 11.67
N GLN A 33 7.55 1.81 12.78
CA GLN A 33 8.24 3.06 13.13
C GLN A 33 9.55 2.85 13.89
N THR A 34 9.90 1.62 14.22
CA THR A 34 11.20 1.26 14.83
C THR A 34 12.21 0.79 13.78
N ASP A 35 13.39 0.41 14.20
CA ASP A 35 14.41 -0.25 13.38
C ASP A 35 14.17 -1.78 13.33
N PHE A 36 12.93 -2.19 13.08
CA PHE A 36 12.47 -3.57 13.11
C PHE A 36 13.31 -4.52 12.24
N TRP A 37 13.87 -4.02 11.14
CA TRP A 37 14.68 -4.81 10.21
C TRP A 37 15.97 -5.36 10.82
N ARG A 38 16.41 -4.83 11.96
CA ARG A 38 17.53 -5.35 12.72
C ARG A 38 17.17 -6.60 13.53
N VAL A 39 15.87 -6.81 13.76
CA VAL A 39 15.33 -7.89 14.62
C VAL A 39 14.55 -8.91 13.81
N PHE A 40 13.74 -8.44 12.86
CA PHE A 40 12.86 -9.29 12.07
C PHE A 40 13.37 -9.41 10.64
N PRO A 41 13.83 -10.61 10.21
CA PRO A 41 14.25 -10.82 8.83
C PRO A 41 13.07 -10.79 7.86
N GLN A 42 11.86 -11.06 8.34
CA GLN A 42 10.64 -11.01 7.55
C GLN A 42 9.43 -10.63 8.40
N ILE A 43 8.52 -9.87 7.81
CA ILE A 43 7.18 -9.54 8.34
C ILE A 43 6.17 -9.73 7.21
N PHE A 44 4.98 -10.22 7.54
CA PHE A 44 3.86 -10.32 6.61
C PHE A 44 2.69 -9.45 7.08
N LEU A 45 2.18 -8.59 6.19
CA LEU A 45 0.99 -7.77 6.42
C LEU A 45 -0.19 -8.36 5.64
N ALA A 46 -1.10 -9.03 6.33
CA ALA A 46 -2.35 -9.52 5.77
C ALA A 46 -3.47 -8.50 5.96
N GLY A 47 -4.44 -8.44 5.06
CA GLY A 47 -5.63 -7.62 5.27
C GLY A 47 -6.37 -7.30 3.99
N GLU A 48 -7.65 -7.02 4.13
CA GLU A 48 -8.54 -6.71 3.02
C GLU A 48 -8.07 -5.52 2.19
N LEU A 49 -8.65 -5.39 1.01
CA LEU A 49 -8.44 -4.24 0.15
C LEU A 49 -8.85 -2.94 0.90
N GLY A 50 -7.95 -1.94 0.91
CA GLY A 50 -8.20 -0.69 1.64
C GLY A 50 -7.82 -0.72 3.13
N SER A 51 -7.26 -1.81 3.66
CA SER A 51 -6.78 -1.86 5.05
C SER A 51 -5.54 -0.99 5.33
N GLY A 52 -4.89 -0.48 4.28
CA GLY A 52 -3.74 0.43 4.41
C GLY A 52 -2.37 -0.22 4.27
N LYS A 53 -2.28 -1.48 3.83
CA LYS A 53 -1.00 -2.21 3.61
C LYS A 53 -0.02 -1.40 2.78
N SER A 54 -0.39 -1.05 1.55
CA SER A 54 0.46 -0.28 0.63
C SER A 54 0.88 1.06 1.23
N HIS A 55 0.00 1.72 2.00
CA HIS A 55 0.32 2.95 2.69
C HIS A 55 1.42 2.73 3.73
N LEU A 56 1.27 1.72 4.59
CA LEU A 56 2.27 1.42 5.61
C LEU A 56 3.60 1.01 5.01
N LEU A 57 3.60 0.19 3.95
CA LEU A 57 4.83 -0.19 3.24
C LEU A 57 5.56 1.02 2.67
N GLN A 58 4.85 1.93 2.00
CA GLN A 58 5.45 3.15 1.44
C GLN A 58 5.92 4.11 2.53
N ALA A 59 5.12 4.34 3.59
CA ALA A 59 5.51 5.16 4.73
C ALA A 59 6.77 4.63 5.43
N THR A 60 6.85 3.31 5.57
CA THR A 60 8.02 2.64 6.17
C THR A 60 9.25 2.79 5.27
N CYS A 61 9.09 2.59 3.96
CA CYS A 61 10.17 2.76 3.00
C CYS A 61 10.71 4.20 3.04
N TYR A 62 9.82 5.20 2.99
CA TYR A 62 10.17 6.62 3.08
C TYR A 62 10.92 6.93 4.37
N ARG A 63 10.41 6.50 5.53
CA ARG A 63 11.05 6.70 6.84
C ARG A 63 12.47 6.12 6.89
N ILE A 64 12.67 4.91 6.38
CA ILE A 64 13.98 4.25 6.37
C ILE A 64 14.96 5.03 5.48
N GLN A 65 14.50 5.51 4.32
CA GLN A 65 15.30 6.35 3.42
C GLN A 65 15.65 7.70 4.04
N GLU A 66 14.74 8.35 4.78
CA GLU A 66 15.03 9.58 5.53
C GLU A 66 16.11 9.39 6.59
N GLN A 67 16.22 8.19 7.15
CA GLN A 67 17.28 7.84 8.10
C GLN A 67 18.64 7.55 7.41
N GLY A 68 18.72 7.66 6.09
CA GLY A 68 19.93 7.42 5.31
C GLY A 68 20.17 5.95 4.98
N PHE A 69 19.23 5.05 5.23
CA PHE A 69 19.30 3.65 4.84
C PHE A 69 18.63 3.42 3.48
N ASN A 70 19.12 2.43 2.74
CA ASN A 70 18.51 2.06 1.47
C ASN A 70 17.33 1.11 1.70
N ALA A 71 16.14 1.49 1.27
CA ALA A 71 14.94 0.67 1.29
C ALA A 71 14.24 0.73 -0.07
N SER A 72 13.61 -0.37 -0.48
CA SER A 72 12.92 -0.46 -1.77
C SER A 72 11.47 -0.88 -1.59
N TYR A 73 10.54 -0.11 -2.17
CA TYR A 73 9.14 -0.48 -2.29
C TYR A 73 8.85 -0.99 -3.70
N ILE A 74 8.19 -2.14 -3.78
CA ILE A 74 7.91 -2.86 -5.01
C ILE A 74 6.45 -3.33 -4.97
N SER A 75 5.63 -2.78 -5.86
CA SER A 75 4.26 -3.26 -6.07
C SER A 75 4.24 -4.32 -7.17
N LEU A 76 3.92 -5.56 -6.82
CA LEU A 76 3.80 -6.65 -7.80
C LEU A 76 2.67 -6.38 -8.79
N ARG A 77 1.61 -5.69 -8.38
CA ARG A 77 0.55 -5.18 -9.27
C ARG A 77 1.09 -4.31 -10.40
N GLN A 78 2.10 -3.48 -10.13
CA GLN A 78 2.71 -2.64 -11.15
C GLN A 78 3.71 -3.41 -12.00
N LEU A 79 4.37 -4.41 -11.43
CA LEU A 79 5.40 -5.19 -12.12
C LEU A 79 4.83 -6.28 -13.02
N GLU A 80 3.63 -6.78 -12.79
CA GLU A 80 3.01 -7.84 -13.56
C GLU A 80 3.13 -7.60 -15.09
N ARG A 81 2.92 -6.37 -15.53
CA ARG A 81 3.03 -5.97 -16.95
C ARG A 81 4.44 -5.96 -17.53
N TYR A 82 5.48 -5.95 -16.69
CA TYR A 82 6.89 -5.92 -17.14
C TYR A 82 7.55 -7.31 -17.09
N GLY A 83 6.84 -8.29 -16.54
CA GLY A 83 7.28 -9.65 -16.42
C GLY A 83 8.27 -9.90 -15.28
N VAL A 84 8.46 -11.16 -14.97
CA VAL A 84 9.15 -11.67 -13.78
C VAL A 84 10.62 -11.29 -13.69
N ARG A 85 11.30 -11.05 -14.84
CA ARG A 85 12.75 -10.73 -14.88
C ARG A 85 13.13 -9.48 -14.07
N VAL A 86 12.16 -8.60 -13.80
CA VAL A 86 12.39 -7.43 -12.96
C VAL A 86 12.82 -7.83 -11.56
N LEU A 87 12.34 -8.98 -11.04
CA LEU A 87 12.73 -9.47 -9.72
C LEU A 87 14.17 -10.03 -9.67
N GLU A 88 14.77 -10.36 -10.81
CA GLU A 88 16.14 -10.89 -10.89
C GLU A 88 17.20 -9.82 -10.66
N GLY A 89 16.89 -8.55 -10.98
CA GLY A 89 17.82 -7.42 -10.86
C GLY A 89 17.65 -6.60 -9.57
N LEU A 90 16.83 -7.05 -8.62
CA LEU A 90 16.50 -6.30 -7.40
C LEU A 90 17.46 -6.52 -6.21
N ASP A 91 18.55 -7.25 -6.41
CA ASP A 91 19.50 -7.65 -5.37
C ASP A 91 20.49 -6.53 -4.95
N HIS A 92 20.33 -5.31 -5.46
CA HIS A 92 21.27 -4.22 -5.19
C HIS A 92 20.91 -3.42 -3.93
N GLN A 93 21.28 -4.00 -2.77
CA GLN A 93 21.62 -3.27 -1.53
C GLN A 93 20.55 -2.56 -0.68
N PRO A 94 19.24 -2.75 -0.77
CA PRO A 94 18.39 -2.26 0.29
C PRO A 94 18.59 -3.07 1.57
N VAL A 95 18.50 -2.40 2.72
CA VAL A 95 18.44 -3.09 4.02
C VAL A 95 17.08 -3.76 4.22
N VAL A 96 16.05 -3.22 3.55
CA VAL A 96 14.67 -3.72 3.59
C VAL A 96 14.01 -3.67 2.21
N PHE A 97 13.39 -4.78 1.81
CA PHE A 97 12.45 -4.85 0.70
C PHE A 97 11.01 -4.79 1.19
N MET A 98 10.20 -3.93 0.61
CA MET A 98 8.75 -3.86 0.79
C MET A 98 8.08 -4.44 -0.47
N LEU A 99 7.54 -5.67 -0.39
CA LEU A 99 6.89 -6.35 -1.51
C LEU A 99 5.37 -6.32 -1.31
N ASP A 100 4.69 -5.55 -2.12
CA ASP A 100 3.26 -5.30 -2.00
C ASP A 100 2.43 -6.14 -2.98
N ASP A 101 1.25 -6.60 -2.54
CA ASP A 101 0.27 -7.36 -3.33
C ASP A 101 0.81 -8.73 -3.82
N ILE A 102 1.49 -9.53 -2.97
CA ILE A 102 2.07 -10.82 -3.39
C ILE A 102 1.02 -11.84 -3.84
N ASP A 103 -0.19 -11.77 -3.31
CA ASP A 103 -1.30 -12.65 -3.67
C ASP A 103 -1.68 -12.59 -5.15
N LEU A 104 -1.36 -11.49 -5.84
CA LEU A 104 -1.63 -11.35 -7.29
C LEU A 104 -0.78 -12.29 -8.16
N VAL A 105 0.35 -12.71 -7.67
CA VAL A 105 1.30 -13.56 -8.42
C VAL A 105 1.34 -15.00 -7.89
N ILE A 106 0.63 -15.28 -6.80
CA ILE A 106 0.44 -16.64 -6.30
C ILE A 106 -0.46 -17.42 -7.26
N GLY A 107 -0.11 -18.67 -7.54
CA GLY A 107 -0.77 -19.50 -8.54
C GLY A 107 -0.06 -19.51 -9.91
N ASP A 108 0.85 -18.56 -10.16
CA ASP A 108 1.74 -18.56 -11.33
C ASP A 108 3.13 -19.11 -10.95
N LEU A 109 3.46 -20.29 -11.44
CA LEU A 109 4.70 -21.00 -11.11
C LEU A 109 5.97 -20.21 -11.45
N VAL A 110 5.94 -19.40 -12.51
CA VAL A 110 7.08 -18.57 -12.94
C VAL A 110 7.33 -17.45 -11.95
N TRP A 111 6.27 -16.76 -11.52
CA TRP A 111 6.35 -15.73 -10.51
C TRP A 111 6.69 -16.29 -9.12
N GLU A 112 6.10 -17.42 -8.74
CA GLU A 112 6.40 -18.08 -7.46
C GLU A 112 7.88 -18.49 -7.38
N THR A 113 8.43 -19.04 -8.47
CA THR A 113 9.85 -19.40 -8.55
C THR A 113 10.75 -18.18 -8.38
N ALA A 114 10.46 -17.10 -9.06
CA ALA A 114 11.24 -15.87 -8.97
C ALA A 114 11.14 -15.23 -7.58
N LEU A 115 9.94 -15.20 -6.99
CA LEU A 115 9.73 -14.70 -5.63
C LEU A 115 10.48 -15.53 -4.60
N MET A 116 10.45 -16.87 -4.73
CA MET A 116 11.22 -17.78 -3.89
C MET A 116 12.73 -17.50 -3.98
N HIS A 117 13.25 -17.30 -5.19
CA HIS A 117 14.65 -16.94 -5.38
C HIS A 117 15.00 -15.57 -4.76
N LEU A 118 14.12 -14.58 -4.89
CA LEU A 118 14.31 -13.27 -4.26
C LEU A 118 14.38 -13.41 -2.74
N LEU A 119 13.42 -14.10 -2.11
CA LEU A 119 13.43 -14.31 -0.65
C LEU A 119 14.67 -15.05 -0.16
N ASN A 120 15.15 -16.05 -0.92
CA ASN A 120 16.39 -16.75 -0.59
C ASN A 120 17.61 -15.82 -0.67
N ARG A 121 17.69 -14.96 -1.70
CA ARG A 121 18.77 -13.97 -1.80
C ARG A 121 18.72 -12.96 -0.66
N CYS A 122 17.55 -12.41 -0.36
CA CYS A 122 17.38 -11.48 0.77
C CYS A 122 17.90 -12.11 2.07
N ARG A 123 17.55 -13.36 2.34
CA ARG A 123 18.04 -14.07 3.53
C ARG A 123 19.53 -14.28 3.52
N ALA A 124 20.11 -14.68 2.38
CA ALA A 124 21.56 -14.88 2.25
C ALA A 124 22.36 -13.59 2.48
N HIS A 125 21.79 -12.43 2.11
CA HIS A 125 22.39 -11.11 2.30
C HIS A 125 21.94 -10.40 3.59
N GLN A 126 21.24 -11.09 4.49
CA GLN A 126 20.73 -10.54 5.76
C GLN A 126 19.85 -9.29 5.56
N GLN A 127 19.14 -9.23 4.46
CA GLN A 127 18.17 -8.20 4.15
C GLN A 127 16.81 -8.56 4.76
N SER A 128 16.12 -7.58 5.33
CA SER A 128 14.76 -7.77 5.82
C SER A 128 13.75 -7.63 4.68
N VAL A 129 12.63 -8.34 4.79
CA VAL A 129 11.55 -8.29 3.80
C VAL A 129 10.22 -8.04 4.52
N VAL A 130 9.45 -7.05 4.07
CA VAL A 130 8.06 -6.88 4.48
C VAL A 130 7.17 -7.23 3.29
N LEU A 131 6.39 -8.28 3.44
CA LEU A 131 5.44 -8.77 2.45
C LEU A 131 4.04 -8.23 2.74
N SER A 132 3.22 -8.01 1.74
CA SER A 132 1.80 -7.78 1.94
C SER A 132 0.94 -8.61 1.01
N GLY A 133 -0.25 -8.98 1.49
CA GLY A 133 -1.24 -9.71 0.75
C GLY A 133 -2.65 -9.50 1.31
N GLN A 134 -3.65 -9.94 0.57
CA GLN A 134 -5.04 -9.86 1.02
C GLN A 134 -5.36 -10.92 2.08
N PHE A 135 -4.74 -12.09 1.97
CA PHE A 135 -4.98 -13.26 2.81
C PHE A 135 -3.80 -13.51 3.75
N ASP A 136 -4.03 -14.30 4.80
CA ASP A 136 -2.96 -14.84 5.64
C ASP A 136 -2.03 -15.70 4.77
N PRO A 137 -0.68 -15.67 4.98
CA PRO A 137 0.24 -16.48 4.19
C PRO A 137 -0.02 -17.99 4.26
N HIS A 138 -0.65 -18.48 5.33
CA HIS A 138 -1.09 -19.88 5.45
C HIS A 138 -2.27 -20.24 4.53
N GLU A 139 -3.04 -19.24 4.09
CA GLU A 139 -4.21 -19.42 3.22
C GLU A 139 -3.86 -19.29 1.74
N LEU A 140 -2.64 -18.87 1.41
CA LEU A 140 -2.21 -18.69 0.02
C LEU A 140 -2.00 -20.04 -0.67
N ALA A 141 -2.71 -20.25 -1.78
CA ALA A 141 -2.64 -21.47 -2.57
C ALA A 141 -1.39 -21.48 -3.48
N CYS A 142 -0.20 -21.53 -2.89
CA CYS A 142 1.05 -21.60 -3.62
C CYS A 142 1.19 -22.96 -4.36
N ASN A 143 1.62 -22.93 -5.62
CA ASN A 143 2.01 -24.12 -6.37
C ASN A 143 3.35 -24.69 -5.84
N LEU A 144 4.24 -23.83 -5.34
CA LEU A 144 5.52 -24.23 -4.77
C LEU A 144 5.44 -24.35 -3.24
N PRO A 145 5.51 -25.58 -2.67
CA PRO A 145 5.52 -25.76 -1.21
C PRO A 145 6.70 -25.03 -0.53
N ASP A 146 7.80 -24.93 -1.22
CA ASP A 146 9.00 -24.21 -0.74
C ASP A 146 8.71 -22.71 -0.58
N LEU A 147 7.98 -22.07 -1.49
CA LEU A 147 7.56 -20.69 -1.33
C LEU A 147 6.59 -20.56 -0.16
N ALA A 148 5.57 -21.42 -0.08
CA ALA A 148 4.61 -21.39 1.02
C ALA A 148 5.32 -21.41 2.38
N SER A 149 6.32 -22.31 2.55
CA SER A 149 7.09 -22.38 3.79
C SER A 149 7.88 -21.10 4.08
N ARG A 150 8.33 -20.35 3.04
CA ARG A 150 9.08 -19.10 3.21
C ARG A 150 8.18 -17.93 3.55
N LEU A 151 6.98 -17.90 3.04
CA LEU A 151 6.03 -16.81 3.32
C LEU A 151 5.64 -16.72 4.80
N VAL A 152 5.76 -17.83 5.53
CA VAL A 152 5.44 -17.92 6.97
C VAL A 152 6.67 -17.81 7.90
N TRP A 153 7.84 -17.42 7.40
CA TRP A 153 9.07 -17.35 8.22
C TRP A 153 9.08 -16.27 9.30
N GLY A 154 8.28 -15.24 9.15
CA GLY A 154 8.21 -14.13 10.10
C GLY A 154 6.82 -13.98 10.71
N PRO A 155 6.66 -13.04 11.63
CA PRO A 155 5.34 -12.73 12.19
C PRO A 155 4.40 -12.20 11.12
N THR A 156 3.13 -12.59 11.23
CA THR A 156 2.03 -12.08 10.41
C THR A 156 1.19 -11.13 11.24
N PHE A 157 0.91 -9.95 10.69
CA PHE A 157 0.02 -8.96 11.27
C PHE A 157 -1.20 -8.76 10.38
N SER A 158 -2.39 -8.95 10.95
CA SER A 158 -3.66 -8.70 10.25
C SER A 158 -4.07 -7.26 10.40
N LEU A 159 -4.11 -6.53 9.29
CA LEU A 159 -4.57 -5.14 9.24
C LEU A 159 -6.08 -5.07 9.07
N LYS A 160 -6.74 -4.38 9.98
CA LYS A 160 -8.17 -4.08 9.89
C LYS A 160 -8.40 -2.86 9.00
N ALA A 161 -9.36 -3.00 8.09
CA ALA A 161 -9.82 -1.89 7.28
C ALA A 161 -10.61 -0.87 8.12
N LEU A 162 -10.67 0.36 7.62
CA LEU A 162 -11.50 1.41 8.22
C LEU A 162 -12.99 1.05 8.08
N SER A 163 -13.78 1.29 9.11
CA SER A 163 -15.22 1.30 8.97
C SER A 163 -15.67 2.43 8.02
N ALA A 164 -16.90 2.34 7.52
CA ALA A 164 -17.45 3.37 6.63
C ALA A 164 -17.37 4.77 7.25
N GLN A 165 -17.67 4.91 8.54
CA GLN A 165 -17.59 6.19 9.24
C GLN A 165 -16.15 6.69 9.35
N GLN A 166 -15.22 5.83 9.75
CA GLN A 166 -13.80 6.18 9.83
C GLN A 166 -13.23 6.57 8.47
N ALA A 167 -13.62 5.89 7.39
CA ALA A 167 -13.21 6.24 6.04
C ALA A 167 -13.70 7.64 5.63
N LEU A 168 -14.93 8.01 5.98
CA LEU A 168 -15.46 9.36 5.75
C LEU A 168 -14.73 10.42 6.59
N ASP A 169 -14.37 10.11 7.83
CA ASP A 169 -13.61 11.02 8.70
C ASP A 169 -12.21 11.27 8.14
N VAL A 170 -11.54 10.20 7.66
CA VAL A 170 -10.26 10.32 6.96
C VAL A 170 -10.38 11.13 5.68
N PHE A 171 -11.41 10.88 4.88
CA PHE A 171 -11.70 11.66 3.67
C PHE A 171 -11.83 13.14 3.98
N LYS A 172 -12.66 13.51 4.99
CA LYS A 172 -12.84 14.90 5.41
C LYS A 172 -11.54 15.55 5.89
N ARG A 173 -10.76 14.83 6.68
CA ARG A 173 -9.43 15.27 7.14
C ARG A 173 -8.46 15.52 5.99
N ARG A 174 -8.38 14.58 5.04
CA ARG A 174 -7.52 14.67 3.85
C ARG A 174 -7.94 15.80 2.92
N ALA A 175 -9.24 16.00 2.72
CA ALA A 175 -9.77 17.12 1.96
C ALA A 175 -9.31 18.46 2.57
N LYS A 176 -9.42 18.61 3.89
CA LYS A 176 -8.97 19.81 4.60
C LYS A 176 -7.47 20.04 4.48
N GLN A 177 -6.63 18.98 4.53
CA GLN A 177 -5.18 19.07 4.33
C GLN A 177 -4.82 19.58 2.92
N ARG A 178 -5.64 19.27 1.91
CA ARG A 178 -5.50 19.77 0.52
C ARG A 178 -6.17 21.14 0.30
N GLY A 179 -6.65 21.79 1.37
CA GLY A 179 -7.34 23.09 1.25
C GLY A 179 -8.75 22.99 0.69
N LEU A 180 -9.31 21.79 0.60
CA LEU A 180 -10.67 21.58 0.10
C LEU A 180 -11.67 21.59 1.26
N ASP A 181 -12.64 22.51 1.20
CA ASP A 181 -13.77 22.54 2.13
C ASP A 181 -14.95 21.75 1.54
N ILE A 182 -15.27 20.63 2.21
CA ILE A 182 -16.36 19.73 1.79
C ILE A 182 -17.54 19.90 2.76
N PRO A 183 -18.63 20.56 2.30
CA PRO A 183 -19.83 20.73 3.12
C PRO A 183 -20.45 19.39 3.53
N ASP A 184 -21.02 19.29 4.73
CA ASP A 184 -21.63 18.07 5.23
C ASP A 184 -22.73 17.53 4.30
N ALA A 185 -23.47 18.42 3.63
CA ALA A 185 -24.46 18.04 2.63
C ALA A 185 -23.87 17.36 1.39
N VAL A 186 -22.62 17.70 1.02
CA VAL A 186 -21.87 17.04 -0.07
C VAL A 186 -21.31 15.72 0.42
N LEU A 187 -20.77 15.67 1.63
CA LEU A 187 -20.30 14.43 2.25
C LEU A 187 -21.41 13.39 2.35
N ALA A 188 -22.60 13.79 2.81
CA ALA A 188 -23.78 12.93 2.86
C ALA A 188 -24.24 12.45 1.46
N HIS A 189 -24.05 13.27 0.43
CA HIS A 189 -24.33 12.86 -0.94
C HIS A 189 -23.32 11.84 -1.45
N ILE A 190 -22.02 12.03 -1.16
CA ILE A 190 -20.94 11.10 -1.51
C ILE A 190 -21.18 9.74 -0.83
N SER A 191 -21.46 9.73 0.48
CA SER A 191 -21.66 8.48 1.25
C SER A 191 -22.88 7.67 0.81
N LYS A 192 -23.91 8.32 0.25
CA LYS A 192 -25.10 7.65 -0.29
C LYS A 192 -24.86 7.08 -1.69
N ARG A 193 -24.01 7.71 -2.46
CA ARG A 193 -23.81 7.40 -3.88
C ARG A 193 -22.68 6.42 -4.14
N PHE A 194 -21.64 6.46 -3.33
CA PHE A 194 -20.43 5.68 -3.50
C PHE A 194 -20.20 4.74 -2.30
N ALA A 195 -19.56 3.61 -2.55
CA ALA A 195 -19.14 2.73 -1.47
C ALA A 195 -18.19 3.51 -0.53
N PRO A 196 -18.48 3.61 0.77
CA PRO A 196 -17.72 4.41 1.72
C PRO A 196 -16.42 3.69 2.17
N ASN A 197 -15.69 3.07 1.23
CA ASN A 197 -14.37 2.54 1.48
C ASN A 197 -13.31 3.60 1.13
N ILE A 198 -12.18 3.52 1.82
CA ILE A 198 -11.12 4.54 1.73
C ILE A 198 -10.57 4.72 0.32
N GLN A 199 -10.46 3.65 -0.47
CA GLN A 199 -9.94 3.73 -1.82
C GLN A 199 -10.86 4.54 -2.73
N THR A 200 -12.16 4.22 -2.73
CA THR A 200 -13.15 4.96 -3.50
C THR A 200 -13.16 6.43 -3.09
N LEU A 201 -13.13 6.70 -1.78
CA LEU A 201 -13.12 8.06 -1.26
C LEU A 201 -11.86 8.84 -1.66
N MET A 202 -10.68 8.21 -1.66
CA MET A 202 -9.45 8.88 -2.12
C MET A 202 -9.47 9.15 -3.62
N GLN A 203 -10.00 8.25 -4.45
CA GLN A 203 -10.19 8.48 -5.88
C GLN A 203 -11.16 9.67 -6.15
N ILE A 204 -12.21 9.77 -5.34
CA ILE A 204 -13.12 10.91 -5.42
C ILE A 204 -12.39 12.20 -5.04
N LEU A 205 -11.60 12.17 -3.95
CA LEU A 205 -10.84 13.33 -3.50
C LEU A 205 -9.84 13.81 -4.56
N ASP A 206 -9.12 12.91 -5.21
CA ASP A 206 -8.16 13.26 -6.28
C ASP A 206 -8.85 13.93 -7.47
N LYS A 207 -10.04 13.47 -7.84
CA LYS A 207 -10.82 14.10 -8.93
C LYS A 207 -11.37 15.46 -8.53
N LEU A 208 -11.82 15.60 -7.28
CA LEU A 208 -12.30 16.88 -6.74
C LEU A 208 -11.19 17.92 -6.65
N ASP A 209 -10.02 17.51 -6.22
CA ASP A 209 -8.83 18.34 -6.11
C ASP A 209 -8.45 18.92 -7.47
N ARG A 210 -8.30 18.07 -8.49
CA ARG A 210 -8.04 18.49 -9.86
C ARG A 210 -9.10 19.46 -10.38
N ALA A 211 -10.39 19.14 -10.20
CA ALA A 211 -11.47 19.99 -10.68
C ALA A 211 -11.56 21.32 -9.94
N SER A 212 -11.17 21.38 -8.68
CA SER A 212 -11.11 22.61 -7.88
C SER A 212 -9.98 23.50 -8.31
N LEU A 213 -8.79 22.94 -8.59
CA LEU A 213 -7.62 23.67 -9.09
C LEU A 213 -7.88 24.28 -10.47
N ASP A 214 -8.44 23.50 -11.41
CA ASP A 214 -8.67 23.94 -12.80
C ASP A 214 -9.70 25.08 -12.90
N LYS A 215 -10.65 25.17 -11.99
CA LYS A 215 -11.84 26.05 -12.14
C LYS A 215 -12.04 27.03 -10.97
N GLY A 216 -11.22 26.98 -9.90
CA GLY A 216 -11.41 27.81 -8.70
C GLY A 216 -12.81 27.63 -8.07
N ARG A 217 -13.46 26.46 -8.27
CA ARG A 217 -14.84 26.24 -7.89
C ARG A 217 -14.97 25.66 -6.49
N LYS A 218 -15.97 26.15 -5.75
CA LYS A 218 -16.39 25.52 -4.49
C LYS A 218 -16.94 24.12 -4.74
N ILE A 219 -16.69 23.21 -3.80
CA ILE A 219 -17.18 21.83 -3.88
C ILE A 219 -18.67 21.82 -3.55
N THR A 220 -19.48 21.44 -4.54
CA THR A 220 -20.94 21.39 -4.49
C THR A 220 -21.46 20.03 -4.95
N ARG A 221 -22.73 19.72 -4.66
CA ARG A 221 -23.38 18.53 -5.21
C ARG A 221 -23.39 18.52 -6.74
N GLN A 222 -23.56 19.69 -7.36
CA GLN A 222 -23.55 19.81 -8.81
C GLN A 222 -22.17 19.43 -9.38
N LEU A 223 -21.07 19.88 -8.75
CA LEU A 223 -19.72 19.49 -9.16
C LEU A 223 -19.51 17.98 -9.06
N ILE A 224 -20.02 17.33 -8.00
CA ILE A 224 -19.98 15.87 -7.87
C ILE A 224 -20.72 15.19 -9.04
N GLN A 225 -21.89 15.70 -9.44
CA GLN A 225 -22.67 15.15 -10.54
C GLN A 225 -21.99 15.35 -11.91
N GLU A 226 -21.30 16.49 -12.10
CA GLU A 226 -20.51 16.78 -13.31
C GLU A 226 -19.31 15.83 -13.43
N ILE A 227 -18.57 15.61 -12.34
CA ILE A 227 -17.36 14.76 -12.34
C ILE A 227 -17.72 13.28 -12.41
N PHE A 228 -18.82 12.92 -11.79
CA PHE A 228 -19.32 11.54 -11.72
C PHE A 228 -20.77 11.51 -12.23
N PRO A 229 -21.01 11.52 -13.53
CA PRO A 229 -22.36 11.42 -14.07
C PRO A 229 -23.04 10.12 -13.60
N PRO A 230 -24.37 10.09 -13.41
CA PRO A 230 -25.07 8.87 -13.12
C PRO A 230 -24.79 7.87 -14.29
N THR A 231 -24.33 6.69 -13.94
CA THR A 231 -24.33 5.56 -14.88
C THR A 231 -25.78 5.24 -15.20
N GLY A 232 -26.20 5.48 -16.44
CA GLY A 232 -27.53 5.14 -16.96
C GLY A 232 -27.80 3.65 -16.88
#